data_056e7f6ed32391fc1ae44bbada6e7207
#
_entry.id   056e7f6ed32391fc1ae44bbada6e7207
#
_cell.length_a   1.000
_cell.length_b   1.000
_cell.length_c   1.000
_cell.angle_alpha   90.00
_cell.angle_beta   90.00
_cell.angle_gamma   90.00
#
_symmetry.space_group_name_H-M   'P 1'
#
loop_
_entity.id
_entity.type
_entity.pdbx_description
1 polymer ?
#
loop_
_entity_poly.entity_id
_entity_poly.type
_entity_poly.pdbx_seq_one_letter_code
_entity_poly.pdbx_strand_id
1 'polypeptide(L)'
;MEANELGRAAEELLAHSAEDVVFEPHAAQGRELRGHDELRKFWSRFEAEGRQLRAGAYSITEEDDTVVASGWVRTIDEGRLADTQARWVYRFNDEGKVVSARVERV
;
A
#
# COMPACT_ATOMS: atom_id res chain seq x y z
N MET A 1 -4.54 12.59 16.39
CA MET A 1 -4.17 12.04 16.20
C MET A 1 -4.19 11.53 15.22
N GLU A 2 -3.96 11.40 14.76
CA GLU A 2 -3.88 10.98 14.00
C GLU A 2 -4.01 9.96 13.60
N ALA A 3 -4.54 9.96 13.85
CA ALA A 3 -4.86 8.90 13.84
C ALA A 3 -4.85 8.07 12.81
N ASN A 4 -5.18 7.98 12.04
CA ASN A 4 -5.33 7.09 11.03
C ASN A 4 -4.61 7.45 9.80
N GLU A 5 -3.28 7.42 9.88
CA GLU A 5 -2.43 7.54 8.72
C GLU A 5 -2.74 6.43 7.72
N LEU A 6 -3.03 5.23 8.21
CA LEU A 6 -3.38 4.13 7.33
C LEU A 6 -4.67 4.40 6.56
N GLY A 7 -5.71 4.86 7.25
CA GLY A 7 -6.99 5.16 6.60
C GLY A 7 -6.86 6.28 5.59
N ARG A 8 -6.10 7.33 5.93
CA ARG A 8 -5.88 8.44 5.01
C ARG A 8 -5.10 7.98 3.78
N ALA A 9 -4.03 7.22 3.99
CA ALA A 9 -3.21 6.73 2.89
C ALA A 9 -4.03 5.83 1.97
N ALA A 10 -4.91 4.99 2.55
CA ALA A 10 -5.77 4.12 1.76
C ALA A 10 -6.72 4.93 0.88
N GLU A 11 -7.35 5.97 1.43
CA GLU A 11 -8.28 6.79 0.65
C GLU A 11 -7.55 7.58 -0.43
N GLU A 12 -6.34 8.06 -0.16
CA GLU A 12 -5.55 8.74 -1.17
C GLU A 12 -5.16 7.81 -2.30
N LEU A 13 -4.74 6.59 -1.97
CA LEU A 13 -4.41 5.60 -3.00
C LEU A 13 -5.63 5.31 -3.87
N LEU A 14 -6.80 5.12 -3.25
CA LEU A 14 -8.03 4.85 -4.00
C LEU A 14 -8.42 6.02 -4.89
N ALA A 15 -8.24 7.26 -4.41
CA ALA A 15 -8.57 8.44 -5.18
C ALA A 15 -7.73 8.56 -6.46
N HIS A 16 -6.51 8.01 -6.45
CA HIS A 16 -5.61 8.05 -7.60
C HIS A 16 -5.54 6.73 -8.34
N SER A 17 -6.44 5.79 -8.04
CA SER A 17 -6.43 4.46 -8.62
C SER A 17 -7.57 4.26 -9.62
N ALA A 18 -7.32 3.45 -10.64
CA ALA A 18 -8.35 3.03 -11.57
C ALA A 18 -9.37 2.15 -10.84
N GLU A 19 -10.57 2.03 -11.42
CA GLU A 19 -11.62 1.21 -10.79
C GLU A 19 -11.24 -0.25 -10.66
N ASP A 20 -10.45 -0.75 -11.59
CA ASP A 20 -10.03 -2.16 -11.63
C ASP A 20 -8.61 -2.36 -11.10
N VAL A 21 -8.14 -1.44 -10.24
CA VAL A 21 -6.80 -1.52 -9.67
C VAL A 21 -6.57 -2.87 -8.97
N VAL A 22 -5.35 -3.40 -9.13
CA VAL A 22 -4.93 -4.63 -8.46
C VAL A 22 -3.87 -4.27 -7.43
N PHE A 23 -4.08 -4.67 -6.20
CA PHE A 23 -3.15 -4.41 -5.11
C PHE A 23 -2.65 -5.71 -4.51
N GLU A 24 -1.34 -5.86 -4.40
CA GLU A 24 -0.71 -7.04 -3.79
C GLU A 24 0.03 -6.60 -2.52
N PRO A 25 -0.63 -6.69 -1.35
CA PRO A 25 -0.02 -6.24 -0.10
C PRO A 25 1.15 -7.11 0.35
N HIS A 26 1.16 -8.36 -0.09
CA HIS A 26 2.22 -9.31 0.23
C HIS A 26 2.54 -10.11 -1.01
N ALA A 27 3.35 -9.53 -1.88
CA ALA A 27 3.65 -10.13 -3.18
C ALA A 27 4.14 -11.58 -3.09
N ALA A 28 4.93 -11.87 -2.06
CA ALA A 28 5.47 -13.22 -1.88
C ALA A 28 4.39 -14.27 -1.55
N GLN A 29 3.23 -13.82 -1.09
CA GLN A 29 2.12 -14.73 -0.76
C GLN A 29 1.12 -14.87 -1.90
N GLY A 30 1.30 -14.10 -2.97
CA GLY A 30 0.43 -14.16 -4.13
C GLY A 30 -0.98 -13.65 -3.90
N ARG A 31 -1.21 -12.90 -2.81
CA ARG A 31 -2.53 -12.37 -2.50
C ARG A 31 -2.80 -11.12 -3.31
N GLU A 32 -3.92 -11.09 -3.99
CA GLU A 32 -4.34 -9.94 -4.78
C GLU A 32 -5.68 -9.41 -4.30
N LEU A 33 -5.79 -8.10 -4.23
CA LEU A 33 -7.04 -7.40 -3.97
C LEU A 33 -7.39 -6.63 -5.22
N ARG A 34 -8.61 -6.79 -5.71
CA ARG A 34 -9.03 -6.18 -6.95
C ARG A 34 -10.17 -5.20 -6.71
N GLY A 35 -9.98 -3.98 -7.22
CA GLY A 35 -11.01 -2.94 -7.14
C GLY A 35 -11.03 -2.24 -5.80
N HIS A 36 -11.75 -1.12 -5.78
CA HIS A 36 -11.79 -0.25 -4.61
C HIS A 36 -12.44 -0.92 -3.40
N ASP A 37 -13.49 -1.71 -3.63
CA ASP A 37 -14.21 -2.32 -2.52
C ASP A 37 -13.35 -3.33 -1.75
N GLU A 38 -12.58 -4.14 -2.46
CA GLU A 38 -11.71 -5.11 -1.80
C GLU A 38 -10.60 -4.42 -1.02
N LEU A 39 -10.05 -3.34 -1.58
CA LEU A 39 -9.03 -2.57 -0.88
C LEU A 39 -9.59 -1.93 0.39
N ARG A 40 -10.79 -1.34 0.31
CA ARG A 40 -11.41 -0.74 1.49
C ARG A 40 -11.69 -1.77 2.57
N LYS A 41 -12.16 -2.95 2.19
CA LYS A 41 -12.44 -4.03 3.14
C LYS A 41 -11.14 -4.51 3.81
N PHE A 42 -10.07 -4.61 3.05
CA PHE A 42 -8.78 -5.02 3.59
C PHE A 42 -8.29 -4.04 4.66
N TRP A 43 -8.30 -2.76 4.37
CA TRP A 43 -7.82 -1.76 5.32
C TRP A 43 -8.76 -1.58 6.50
N SER A 44 -10.06 -1.69 6.28
CA SER A 44 -11.03 -1.61 7.38
C SER A 44 -10.83 -2.75 8.37
N ARG A 45 -10.56 -3.95 7.85
CA ARG A 45 -10.29 -5.10 8.71
C ARG A 45 -8.99 -4.92 9.48
N PHE A 46 -7.97 -4.43 8.79
CA PHE A 46 -6.67 -4.18 9.40
C PHE A 46 -6.81 -3.22 10.58
N GLU A 47 -7.56 -2.16 10.39
CA GLU A 47 -7.81 -1.16 11.41
C GLU A 47 -8.66 -1.71 12.55
N ALA A 48 -9.70 -2.49 12.20
CA ALA A 48 -10.59 -3.08 13.20
C ALA A 48 -9.86 -4.07 14.10
N GLU A 49 -8.76 -4.67 13.63
CA GLU A 49 -7.94 -5.56 14.42
C GLU A 49 -6.97 -4.82 15.35
N GLY A 50 -7.02 -3.50 15.34
CA GLY A 50 -6.16 -2.69 16.20
C GLY A 50 -4.73 -2.56 15.71
N ARG A 51 -4.48 -2.92 14.46
CA ARG A 51 -3.15 -2.80 13.88
C ARG A 51 -2.89 -1.40 13.39
N GLN A 52 -1.65 -0.98 13.51
CA GLN A 52 -1.20 0.31 13.00
C GLN A 52 -0.03 0.07 12.06
N LEU A 53 0.07 0.97 11.08
CA LEU A 53 1.13 0.85 10.09
C LEU A 53 1.69 2.24 9.80
N ARG A 54 3.02 2.34 9.76
CA ARG A 54 3.72 3.54 9.34
C ARG A 54 4.73 3.15 8.28
N ALA A 55 5.01 4.06 7.38
CA ALA A 55 5.94 3.79 6.29
C ALA A 55 6.64 5.06 5.88
N GLY A 56 7.83 4.92 5.34
CA GLY A 56 8.57 6.03 4.78
C GLY A 56 9.45 5.55 3.65
N ALA A 57 9.70 6.43 2.69
CA ALA A 57 10.53 6.09 1.54
C ALA A 57 11.89 6.77 1.64
N TYR A 58 12.95 6.03 1.31
CA TYR A 58 14.30 6.56 1.17
C TYR A 58 14.55 7.08 -0.23
N SER A 59 13.97 6.42 -1.22
CA SER A 59 14.21 6.76 -2.62
C SER A 59 13.00 6.44 -3.47
N ILE A 60 12.83 7.21 -4.52
CA ILE A 60 11.74 7.03 -5.48
C ILE A 60 12.36 7.13 -6.86
N THR A 61 12.08 6.14 -7.72
CA THR A 61 12.58 6.08 -9.08
C THR A 61 11.40 5.93 -10.03
N GLU A 62 11.44 6.65 -11.14
CA GLU A 62 10.42 6.54 -12.19
C GLU A 62 11.04 5.96 -13.44
N GLU A 63 10.32 5.01 -14.06
CA GLU A 63 10.68 4.46 -15.36
C GLU A 63 9.39 4.25 -16.15
N ASP A 64 9.23 4.99 -17.24
CA ASP A 64 8.03 4.91 -18.08
C ASP A 64 6.74 5.06 -17.28
N ASP A 65 5.94 4.02 -17.20
CA ASP A 65 4.67 4.05 -16.46
C ASP A 65 4.78 3.44 -15.07
N THR A 66 5.99 3.21 -14.58
CA THR A 66 6.24 2.53 -13.32
C THR A 66 6.98 3.45 -12.35
N VAL A 67 6.52 3.49 -11.11
CA VAL A 67 7.21 4.19 -10.02
C VAL A 67 7.59 3.16 -8.97
N VAL A 68 8.85 3.17 -8.57
CA VAL A 68 9.36 2.27 -7.55
C VAL A 68 9.84 3.09 -6.37
N ALA A 69 9.25 2.86 -5.20
CA ALA A 69 9.66 3.49 -3.95
C ALA A 69 10.28 2.43 -3.06
N SER A 70 11.45 2.73 -2.50
CA SER A 70 12.11 1.83 -1.55
C SER A 70 12.16 2.50 -0.20
N GLY A 71 11.85 1.76 0.84
CA GLY A 71 11.82 2.32 2.17
C GLY A 71 11.55 1.30 3.26
N TRP A 72 10.83 1.72 4.28
CA TRP A 72 10.57 0.90 5.45
C TRP A 72 9.09 0.90 5.79
N VAL A 73 8.67 -0.18 6.42
CA VAL A 73 7.32 -0.31 6.98
C VAL A 73 7.46 -0.72 8.43
N ARG A 74 6.78 0.00 9.31
CA ARG A 74 6.68 -0.36 10.71
C ARG A 74 5.25 -0.77 10.99
N THR A 75 5.08 -1.98 11.48
CA THR A 75 3.78 -2.47 11.93
C THR A 75 3.75 -2.52 13.44
N ILE A 76 2.63 -2.13 14.01
CA ILE A 76 2.38 -2.20 15.44
C ILE A 76 1.14 -3.04 15.63
N ASP A 77 1.28 -4.17 16.31
CA ASP A 77 0.20 -5.11 16.51
C ASP A 77 0.27 -5.56 17.97
N GLU A 78 -0.76 -5.22 18.75
CA GLU A 78 -0.83 -5.55 20.18
C GLU A 78 0.40 -5.10 20.96
N GLY A 79 0.89 -3.90 20.63
CA GLY A 79 2.06 -3.34 21.28
C GLY A 79 3.39 -3.88 20.79
N ARG A 80 3.37 -4.76 19.82
CA ARG A 80 4.60 -5.29 19.23
C ARG A 80 4.98 -4.48 18.00
N LEU A 81 6.23 -4.10 17.93
CA LEU A 81 6.78 -3.35 16.82
C LEU A 81 7.57 -4.28 15.91
N ALA A 82 7.34 -4.18 14.61
CA ALA A 82 8.13 -4.89 13.62
C ALA A 82 8.49 -3.94 12.50
N ASP A 83 9.77 -3.82 12.19
CA ASP A 83 10.27 -2.99 11.10
C ASP A 83 10.72 -3.89 9.96
N THR A 84 10.34 -3.52 8.76
CA THR A 84 10.67 -4.30 7.56
C THR A 84 11.10 -3.35 6.46
N GLN A 85 12.10 -3.75 5.69
CA GLN A 85 12.44 -3.02 4.47
C GLN A 85 11.46 -3.45 3.39
N ALA A 86 10.97 -2.48 2.66
CA ALA A 86 9.95 -2.75 1.65
C ALA A 86 10.22 -1.96 0.38
N ARG A 87 9.68 -2.47 -0.70
CA ARG A 87 9.70 -1.78 -1.97
C ARG A 87 8.27 -1.78 -2.50
N TRP A 88 7.81 -0.60 -2.89
CA TRP A 88 6.47 -0.43 -3.48
C TRP A 88 6.62 -0.20 -4.96
N VAL A 89 5.89 -0.97 -5.78
CA VAL A 89 5.91 -0.84 -7.22
C VAL A 89 4.52 -0.43 -7.68
N TYR A 90 4.42 0.74 -8.30
CA TYR A 90 3.16 1.27 -8.81
C TYR A 90 3.22 1.37 -10.31
N ARG A 91 2.17 0.90 -10.98
CA ARG A 91 2.02 1.06 -12.41
C ARG A 91 0.84 1.97 -12.68
N PHE A 92 0.98 2.82 -13.69
CA PHE A 92 -0.01 3.83 -14.03
C PHE A 92 -0.51 3.62 -15.44
N ASN A 93 -1.76 4.01 -15.70
CA ASN A 93 -2.30 4.01 -17.05
C ASN A 93 -2.06 5.37 -17.72
N ASP A 94 -2.55 5.54 -18.95
CA ASP A 94 -2.36 6.77 -19.72
C ASP A 94 -3.02 7.99 -19.09
N GLU A 95 -3.97 7.77 -18.19
CA GLU A 95 -4.65 8.85 -17.48
C GLU A 95 -3.95 9.24 -16.18
N GLY A 96 -2.83 8.58 -15.89
CA GLY A 96 -2.08 8.83 -14.66
C GLY A 96 -2.67 8.20 -13.43
N LYS A 97 -3.54 7.21 -13.60
CA LYS A 97 -4.13 6.48 -12.46
C LYS A 97 -3.40 5.17 -12.22
N VAL A 98 -3.30 4.79 -10.95
CA VAL A 98 -2.66 3.54 -10.55
C VAL A 98 -3.52 2.37 -11.00
N VAL A 99 -2.95 1.48 -11.79
CA VAL A 99 -3.62 0.25 -12.21
C VAL A 99 -3.13 -0.96 -11.44
N SER A 100 -1.91 -0.89 -10.89
CA SER A 100 -1.44 -1.93 -9.99
C SER A 100 -0.50 -1.35 -8.95
N ALA A 101 -0.56 -1.89 -7.76
CA ALA A 101 0.33 -1.53 -6.65
C ALA A 101 0.76 -2.82 -5.97
N ARG A 102 2.05 -2.95 -5.75
CA ARG A 102 2.64 -4.17 -5.22
C ARG A 102 3.62 -3.83 -4.11
N VAL A 103 3.52 -4.53 -3.00
CA VAL A 103 4.45 -4.38 -1.89
C VAL A 103 5.35 -5.61 -1.84
N GLU A 104 6.65 -5.37 -1.95
CA GLU A 104 7.65 -6.44 -1.91
C GLU A 104 8.53 -6.26 -0.69
N ARG A 105 8.88 -7.35 -0.06
CA ARG A 105 9.88 -7.31 1.00
C ARG A 105 11.26 -7.40 0.38
N VAL A 106 12.16 -6.63 0.92
CA VAL A 106 13.55 -6.61 0.46
C VAL A 106 14.40 -7.48 1.36
#